data_922440bdb6277fb0e71b87353e112e9a
#
_entry.id   922440bdb6277fb0e71b87353e112e9a
#
_cell.length_a   1.000
_cell.length_b   1.000
_cell.length_c   1.000
_cell.angle_alpha   90.00
_cell.angle_beta   90.00
_cell.angle_gamma   90.00
#
_symmetry.space_group_name_H-M   'P 1'
#
loop_
_entity.id
_entity.type
_entity.pdbx_description
1 polymer ?
#
loop_
_entity_poly.entity_id
_entity_poly.type
_entity_poly.pdbx_seq_one_letter_code
_entity_poly.pdbx_strand_id
1 'polypeptide(L)'
;MPQNTFHVALYVEDLDAAIARYQKLLGQAPAKVRHDYAKFEISDPPVILSLNTGGEPGTVSHLGIRYPSTGDVASEMARVKHQEVDLLEQKGTTCCYAKADKFWVRDADGMPWEMYTLIDDAEAQTAADASLRRFLEQEKSGPAPGCC
;
A
#
# COMPACT_ATOMS: atom_id res chain seq x y z
N MET A 1 7.17 -11.59 18.66
CA MET A 1 6.14 -10.54 18.74
C MET A 1 5.83 -10.06 17.34
N PRO A 2 4.55 -9.87 16.99
CA PRO A 2 4.23 -9.20 15.72
C PRO A 2 4.88 -7.82 15.68
N GLN A 3 5.36 -7.46 14.51
CA GLN A 3 6.07 -6.19 14.32
C GLN A 3 5.49 -5.44 13.13
N ASN A 4 5.71 -4.14 13.13
CA ASN A 4 5.35 -3.31 11.99
C ASN A 4 6.21 -3.70 10.79
N THR A 5 5.61 -3.67 9.61
CA THR A 5 6.30 -4.07 8.38
C THR A 5 6.26 -2.93 7.37
N PHE A 6 7.42 -2.57 6.86
CA PHE A 6 7.52 -1.54 5.83
C PHE A 6 6.94 -2.04 4.50
N HIS A 7 6.17 -1.19 3.83
CA HIS A 7 5.52 -1.52 2.56
C HIS A 7 5.99 -0.55 1.47
N VAL A 8 6.43 -1.12 0.35
CA VAL A 8 6.76 -0.37 -0.87
C VAL A 8 5.90 -0.91 -2.01
N ALA A 9 5.16 -0.02 -2.66
CA ALA A 9 4.35 -0.37 -3.83
C ALA A 9 4.98 0.24 -5.09
N LEU A 10 5.30 -0.59 -6.06
CA LEU A 10 5.94 -0.18 -7.32
C LEU A 10 4.98 -0.35 -8.48
N TYR A 11 5.14 0.50 -9.50
CA TYR A 11 4.51 0.27 -10.80
C TYR A 11 5.45 -0.50 -11.71
N VAL A 12 4.90 -1.50 -12.38
CA VAL A 12 5.62 -2.33 -13.36
C VAL A 12 4.82 -2.38 -14.66
N GLU A 13 5.52 -2.60 -15.77
CA GLU A 13 4.87 -2.71 -17.08
C GLU A 13 4.35 -4.13 -17.33
N ASP A 14 5.22 -5.11 -17.20
CA ASP A 14 4.93 -6.53 -17.42
C ASP A 14 5.00 -7.25 -16.07
N LEU A 15 3.83 -7.58 -15.52
CA LEU A 15 3.75 -8.18 -14.19
C LEU A 15 4.46 -9.54 -14.13
N ASP A 16 4.29 -10.39 -15.13
CA ASP A 16 4.90 -11.73 -15.12
C ASP A 16 6.43 -11.63 -15.18
N ALA A 17 6.97 -10.74 -16.00
CA ALA A 17 8.40 -10.49 -16.07
C ALA A 17 8.94 -9.91 -14.76
N ALA A 18 8.20 -9.00 -14.13
CA ALA A 18 8.58 -8.42 -12.85
C ALA A 18 8.57 -9.46 -11.73
N ILE A 19 7.54 -10.31 -11.66
CA ILE A 19 7.46 -11.41 -10.69
C ILE A 19 8.67 -12.33 -10.85
N ALA A 20 8.97 -12.76 -12.08
CA ALA A 20 10.10 -13.65 -12.34
C ALA A 20 11.44 -13.05 -11.90
N ARG A 21 11.66 -11.77 -12.17
CA ARG A 21 12.89 -11.08 -11.78
C ARG A 21 13.00 -10.91 -10.27
N TYR A 22 11.93 -10.46 -9.61
CA TYR A 22 11.95 -10.28 -8.16
C TYR A 22 12.03 -11.60 -7.41
N GLN A 23 11.42 -12.67 -7.93
CA GLN A 23 11.56 -14.00 -7.34
C GLN A 23 13.02 -14.46 -7.33
N LYS A 24 13.77 -14.18 -8.38
CA LYS A 24 15.21 -14.48 -8.43
C LYS A 24 16.01 -13.58 -7.49
N LEU A 25 15.70 -12.29 -7.47
CA LEU A 25 16.40 -11.31 -6.65
C LEU A 25 16.18 -11.57 -5.15
N LEU A 26 14.94 -11.86 -4.76
CA LEU A 26 14.56 -12.01 -3.36
C LEU A 26 14.70 -13.44 -2.84
N GLY A 27 14.86 -14.42 -3.73
CA GLY A 27 15.01 -15.81 -3.36
C GLY A 27 13.75 -16.48 -2.83
N GLN A 28 12.57 -15.94 -3.14
CA GLN A 28 11.29 -16.49 -2.69
C GLN A 28 10.17 -16.19 -3.68
N ALA A 29 9.12 -16.99 -3.61
CA ALA A 29 7.93 -16.80 -4.42
C ALA A 29 7.05 -15.66 -3.86
N PRO A 30 6.21 -15.01 -4.69
CA PRO A 30 5.26 -14.03 -4.18
C PRO A 30 4.22 -14.69 -3.27
N ALA A 31 3.78 -13.96 -2.26
CA ALA A 31 2.75 -14.39 -1.32
C ALA A 31 1.34 -14.33 -1.93
N LYS A 32 1.14 -13.45 -2.91
CA LYS A 32 -0.15 -13.28 -3.58
C LYS A 32 0.11 -12.84 -5.03
N VAL A 33 -0.64 -13.40 -5.98
CA VAL A 33 -0.62 -13.00 -7.39
C VAL A 33 -2.04 -12.88 -7.91
N ARG A 34 -2.31 -11.80 -8.62
CA ARG A 34 -3.55 -11.55 -9.37
C ARG A 34 -3.17 -11.06 -10.77
N HIS A 35 -4.15 -10.85 -11.64
CA HIS A 35 -3.85 -10.48 -13.04
C HIS A 35 -3.14 -9.11 -13.19
N ASP A 36 -3.32 -8.21 -12.22
CA ASP A 36 -2.79 -6.84 -12.23
C ASP A 36 -1.94 -6.50 -11.00
N TYR A 37 -1.63 -7.50 -10.16
CA TYR A 37 -1.03 -7.27 -8.86
C TYR A 37 -0.25 -8.49 -8.37
N ALA A 38 0.87 -8.25 -7.71
CA ALA A 38 1.60 -9.28 -6.96
C ALA A 38 2.17 -8.68 -5.69
N LYS A 39 2.35 -9.53 -4.67
CA LYS A 39 2.90 -9.12 -3.40
C LYS A 39 3.93 -10.13 -2.92
N PHE A 40 5.10 -9.63 -2.54
CA PHE A 40 6.14 -10.39 -1.83
C PHE A 40 6.13 -9.98 -0.37
N GLU A 41 6.13 -10.95 0.54
CA GLU A 41 6.28 -10.71 1.98
C GLU A 41 7.63 -11.25 2.42
N ILE A 42 8.54 -10.35 2.74
CA ILE A 42 9.91 -10.66 3.15
C ILE A 42 9.98 -10.56 4.67
N SER A 43 10.59 -11.58 5.31
CA SER A 43 10.66 -11.62 6.77
C SER A 43 11.92 -10.96 7.34
N ASP A 44 13.00 -10.93 6.59
CA ASP A 44 14.27 -10.36 7.03
C ASP A 44 14.99 -9.64 5.89
N PRO A 45 15.00 -8.30 5.88
CA PRO A 45 14.25 -7.41 6.78
C PRO A 45 12.74 -7.51 6.55
N PRO A 46 11.90 -7.15 7.52
CA PRO A 46 10.45 -7.22 7.35
C PRO A 46 9.96 -6.14 6.37
N VAL A 47 9.70 -6.56 5.14
CA VAL A 47 9.29 -5.69 4.03
C VAL A 47 8.19 -6.37 3.23
N ILE A 48 7.19 -5.59 2.84
CA ILE A 48 6.21 -5.98 1.83
C ILE A 48 6.51 -5.20 0.56
N LEU A 49 6.74 -5.93 -0.53
CA LEU A 49 6.91 -5.35 -1.85
C LEU A 49 5.70 -5.71 -2.70
N SER A 50 4.93 -4.73 -3.12
CA SER A 50 3.84 -4.96 -4.06
C SER A 50 4.17 -4.42 -5.45
N LEU A 51 3.73 -5.16 -6.46
CA LEU A 51 3.91 -4.83 -7.87
C LEU A 51 2.54 -4.58 -8.46
N ASN A 52 2.36 -3.45 -9.10
CA ASN A 52 1.09 -3.00 -9.65
C ASN A 52 1.27 -2.58 -11.10
N THR A 53 0.31 -2.94 -11.94
CA THR A 53 0.22 -2.38 -13.30
C THR A 53 -0.63 -1.12 -13.30
N GLY A 54 -0.61 -0.37 -14.39
CA GLY A 54 -1.52 0.76 -14.61
C GLY A 54 -0.95 2.14 -14.31
N GLY A 55 0.25 2.23 -13.74
CA GLY A 55 0.97 3.49 -13.56
C GLY A 55 2.22 3.54 -14.40
N GLU A 56 3.04 4.57 -14.20
CA GLU A 56 4.31 4.72 -14.92
C GLU A 56 5.32 3.66 -14.44
N PRO A 57 5.76 2.75 -15.34
CA PRO A 57 6.70 1.70 -14.95
C PRO A 57 8.01 2.25 -14.39
N GLY A 58 8.53 1.61 -13.35
CA GLY A 58 9.78 2.01 -12.71
C GLY A 58 9.62 3.11 -11.68
N THR A 59 8.39 3.49 -11.31
CA THR A 59 8.12 4.48 -10.28
C THR A 59 7.51 3.85 -9.04
N VAL A 60 7.58 4.57 -7.91
CA VAL A 60 6.92 4.20 -6.66
C VAL A 60 5.48 4.69 -6.69
N SER A 61 4.53 3.78 -6.47
CA SER A 61 3.11 4.13 -6.32
C SER A 61 2.87 4.82 -4.97
N HIS A 62 3.27 4.15 -3.90
CA HIS A 62 3.16 4.67 -2.54
C HIS A 62 4.07 3.87 -1.61
N LEU A 63 4.29 4.41 -0.43
CA LEU A 63 4.94 3.75 0.69
C LEU A 63 3.90 3.41 1.76
N GLY A 64 4.28 2.67 2.78
CA GLY A 64 3.37 2.40 3.87
C GLY A 64 3.98 1.62 5.02
N ILE A 65 3.16 1.41 6.02
CA ILE A 65 3.48 0.55 7.15
C ILE A 65 2.26 -0.31 7.45
N ARG A 66 2.46 -1.61 7.51
CA ARG A 66 1.45 -2.56 7.97
C ARG A 66 1.63 -2.78 9.46
N TYR A 67 0.56 -2.60 10.21
CA TYR A 67 0.51 -2.80 11.66
C TYR A 67 -0.13 -4.15 11.98
N PRO A 68 0.18 -4.73 13.16
CA PRO A 68 -0.38 -6.03 13.55
C PRO A 68 -1.88 -6.02 13.85
N SER A 69 -2.45 -4.87 14.23
CA SER A 69 -3.85 -4.80 14.67
C SER A 69 -4.54 -3.48 14.34
N THR A 70 -5.87 -3.48 14.37
CA THR A 70 -6.67 -2.26 14.20
C THR A 70 -6.42 -1.26 15.34
N GLY A 71 -6.12 -1.75 16.55
CA GLY A 71 -5.76 -0.91 17.69
C GLY A 71 -4.46 -0.15 17.46
N ASP A 72 -3.48 -0.80 16.83
CA ASP A 72 -2.21 -0.17 16.48
C ASP A 72 -2.42 0.94 15.43
N VAL A 73 -3.25 0.68 14.42
CA VAL A 73 -3.61 1.70 13.42
C VAL A 73 -4.30 2.90 14.08
N ALA A 74 -5.24 2.64 14.97
CA ALA A 74 -5.96 3.70 15.69
C ALA A 74 -5.02 4.54 16.57
N SER A 75 -4.10 3.91 17.29
CA SER A 75 -3.10 4.59 18.11
C SER A 75 -2.19 5.47 17.29
N GLU A 76 -1.71 4.95 16.15
CA GLU A 76 -0.82 5.70 15.26
C GLU A 76 -1.57 6.86 14.60
N MET A 77 -2.81 6.65 14.21
CA MET A 77 -3.65 7.73 13.65
C MET A 77 -3.85 8.85 14.67
N ALA A 78 -4.09 8.53 15.94
CA ALA A 78 -4.22 9.53 17.00
C ALA A 78 -2.92 10.31 17.20
N ARG A 79 -1.78 9.64 17.17
CA ARG A 79 -0.47 10.29 17.26
C ARG A 79 -0.24 11.27 16.11
N VAL A 80 -0.55 10.86 14.88
CA VAL A 80 -0.38 11.68 13.69
C VAL A 80 -1.31 12.89 13.72
N LYS A 81 -2.58 12.70 14.13
CA LYS A 81 -3.52 13.81 14.30
C LYS A 81 -3.02 14.84 15.32
N HIS A 82 -2.43 14.38 16.41
CA HIS A 82 -1.88 15.25 17.44
C HIS A 82 -0.72 16.12 16.92
N GLN A 83 -0.02 15.63 15.89
CA GLN A 83 1.05 16.38 15.22
C GLN A 83 0.54 17.28 14.10
N GLU A 84 -0.77 17.43 13.95
CA GLU A 84 -1.41 18.30 12.97
C GLU A 84 -1.09 17.95 11.52
N VAL A 85 -0.82 16.66 11.23
CA VAL A 85 -0.65 16.16 9.88
C VAL A 85 -2.00 15.75 9.31
N ASP A 86 -2.34 16.25 8.12
CA ASP A 86 -3.58 15.90 7.43
C ASP A 86 -3.58 14.41 7.10
N LEU A 87 -4.73 13.77 7.32
CA LEU A 87 -4.89 12.36 7.02
C LEU A 87 -6.31 12.04 6.52
N LEU A 88 -6.43 10.91 5.85
CA LEU A 88 -7.72 10.35 5.43
C LEU A 88 -7.88 8.96 6.03
N GLU A 89 -8.91 8.77 6.85
CA GLU A 89 -9.25 7.47 7.44
C GLU A 89 -10.16 6.66 6.52
N GLN A 90 -9.86 5.36 6.39
CA GLN A 90 -10.72 4.40 5.68
C GLN A 90 -10.85 3.13 6.52
N LYS A 91 -12.08 2.80 6.95
CA LYS A 91 -12.37 1.60 7.74
C LYS A 91 -13.01 0.52 6.89
N GLY A 92 -12.53 -0.72 7.06
CA GLY A 92 -13.09 -1.88 6.39
C GLY A 92 -13.10 -1.78 4.88
N THR A 93 -12.16 -1.04 4.30
CA THR A 93 -12.08 -0.78 2.87
C THR A 93 -11.46 -1.98 2.15
N THR A 94 -12.11 -2.44 1.08
CA THR A 94 -11.53 -3.48 0.22
C THR A 94 -10.66 -2.84 -0.84
N CYS A 95 -9.39 -3.28 -0.90
CA CYS A 95 -8.40 -2.71 -1.78
C CYS A 95 -7.28 -3.74 -1.96
N CYS A 96 -6.70 -3.83 -3.17
CA CYS A 96 -5.61 -4.78 -3.46
C CYS A 96 -5.91 -6.21 -3.03
N TYR A 97 -7.15 -6.64 -3.26
CA TYR A 97 -7.62 -7.99 -2.91
C TYR A 97 -7.53 -8.28 -1.40
N ALA A 98 -7.65 -7.25 -0.57
CA ALA A 98 -7.68 -7.38 0.88
C ALA A 98 -8.60 -6.34 1.50
N LYS A 99 -9.27 -6.74 2.59
CA LYS A 99 -10.04 -5.82 3.42
C LYS A 99 -9.13 -5.29 4.52
N ALA A 100 -9.11 -3.98 4.72
CA ALA A 100 -8.19 -3.33 5.64
C ALA A 100 -8.82 -2.14 6.35
N ASP A 101 -8.36 -1.89 7.57
CA ASP A 101 -8.49 -0.59 8.22
C ASP A 101 -7.21 0.19 7.94
N LYS A 102 -7.33 1.45 7.56
CA LYS A 102 -6.18 2.25 7.18
C LYS A 102 -6.43 3.74 7.32
N PHE A 103 -5.34 4.49 7.32
CA PHE A 103 -5.37 5.90 7.01
C PHE A 103 -4.22 6.25 6.07
N TRP A 104 -4.42 7.31 5.30
CA TRP A 104 -3.44 7.82 4.35
C TRP A 104 -2.89 9.14 4.83
N VAL A 105 -1.59 9.35 4.64
CA VAL A 105 -0.92 10.64 4.80
C VAL A 105 -0.08 10.92 3.57
N ARG A 106 0.35 12.17 3.41
CA ARG A 106 1.30 12.57 2.37
C ARG A 106 2.52 13.17 3.04
N ASP A 107 3.71 12.94 2.47
CA ASP A 107 4.87 13.70 2.89
C ASP A 107 4.85 15.11 2.28
N ALA A 108 5.91 15.91 2.54
CA ALA A 108 5.98 17.29 2.08
C ALA A 108 5.95 17.44 0.55
N ASP A 109 6.38 16.42 -0.17
CA ASP A 109 6.40 16.42 -1.63
C ASP A 109 5.22 15.66 -2.24
N GLY A 110 4.26 15.26 -1.42
CA GLY A 110 3.03 14.59 -1.86
C GLY A 110 3.14 13.08 -2.00
N MET A 111 4.22 12.44 -1.55
CA MET A 111 4.34 10.98 -1.58
C MET A 111 3.30 10.37 -0.64
N PRO A 112 2.39 9.52 -1.15
CA PRO A 112 1.39 8.88 -0.30
C PRO A 112 2.00 7.81 0.60
N TRP A 113 1.52 7.75 1.84
CA TRP A 113 1.84 6.70 2.79
C TRP A 113 0.55 6.06 3.28
N GLU A 114 0.46 4.75 3.08
CA GLU A 114 -0.65 3.93 3.56
C GLU A 114 -0.28 3.31 4.90
N MET A 115 -1.02 3.67 5.95
CA MET A 115 -0.83 3.15 7.32
C MET A 115 -2.00 2.21 7.59
N TYR A 116 -1.77 0.89 7.66
CA TYR A 116 -2.85 -0.07 7.57
C TYR A 116 -2.64 -1.36 8.35
N THR A 117 -3.73 -2.08 8.57
CA THR A 117 -3.71 -3.49 8.99
C THR A 117 -4.68 -4.28 8.11
N LEU A 118 -4.32 -5.51 7.77
CA LEU A 118 -5.20 -6.41 7.02
C LEU A 118 -6.22 -7.04 7.97
N ILE A 119 -7.48 -7.06 7.53
CA ILE A 119 -8.58 -7.73 8.25
C ILE A 119 -8.88 -9.08 7.61
N ASP A 120 -8.96 -9.12 6.28
CA ASP A 120 -9.34 -10.31 5.52
C ASP A 120 -8.88 -10.20 4.05
N ASP A 121 -8.84 -11.32 3.35
CA ASP A 121 -8.61 -11.37 1.90
C ASP A 121 -9.89 -11.01 1.14
N ALA A 122 -9.74 -10.50 -0.09
CA ALA A 122 -10.84 -10.22 -0.99
C ALA A 122 -10.52 -10.74 -2.40
N GLU A 123 -11.55 -11.25 -3.08
CA GLU A 123 -11.42 -11.82 -4.43
C GLU A 123 -11.33 -10.74 -5.52
N ALA A 124 -11.81 -9.52 -5.25
CA ALA A 124 -11.85 -8.44 -6.22
C ALA A 124 -11.13 -7.21 -5.70
N GLN A 125 -10.51 -6.48 -6.63
CA GLN A 125 -9.92 -5.19 -6.36
C GLN A 125 -10.96 -4.10 -6.65
N THR A 126 -11.11 -3.16 -5.73
CA THR A 126 -11.94 -1.98 -5.96
C THR A 126 -11.06 -0.80 -6.37
N ALA A 127 -11.61 0.07 -7.21
CA ALA A 127 -10.95 1.32 -7.54
C ALA A 127 -10.87 2.22 -6.31
N ALA A 128 -9.86 3.08 -6.27
CA ALA A 128 -9.75 4.10 -5.23
C ALA A 128 -11.00 4.99 -5.25
N ASP A 129 -11.58 5.25 -4.10
CA ASP A 129 -12.76 6.09 -4.00
C ASP A 129 -12.44 7.58 -4.28
N ALA A 130 -13.49 8.37 -4.50
CA ALA A 130 -13.33 9.79 -4.83
C ALA A 130 -12.67 10.60 -3.69
N SER A 131 -12.90 10.20 -2.43
CA SER A 131 -12.29 10.85 -1.27
C SER A 131 -10.79 10.65 -1.24
N LEU A 132 -10.34 9.42 -1.48
CA LEU A 132 -8.92 9.10 -1.54
C LEU A 132 -8.25 9.83 -2.70
N ARG A 133 -8.87 9.82 -3.88
CA ARG A 133 -8.32 10.53 -5.05
C ARG A 133 -8.14 12.01 -4.76
N ARG A 134 -9.16 12.68 -4.23
CA ARG A 134 -9.07 14.10 -3.88
C ARG A 134 -7.98 14.39 -2.85
N PHE A 135 -7.86 13.54 -1.84
CA PHE A 135 -6.83 13.67 -0.81
C PHE A 135 -5.42 13.57 -1.40
N LEU A 136 -5.19 12.58 -2.27
CA LEU A 136 -3.87 12.34 -2.85
C LEU A 136 -3.48 13.36 -3.92
N GLU A 137 -4.46 14.00 -4.57
CA GLU A 137 -4.24 14.97 -5.66
C GLU A 137 -4.10 16.42 -5.18
N GLN A 138 -4.41 16.72 -3.92
CA GLN A 138 -4.47 18.09 -3.40
C GLN A 138 -3.18 18.90 -3.58
N GLU A 139 -2.02 18.28 -3.62
CA GLU A 139 -0.74 18.95 -3.71
C GLU A 139 0.15 18.42 -4.83
N LYS A 140 -0.42 17.63 -5.74
CA LYS A 140 0.35 17.00 -6.80
C LYS A 140 -0.47 16.90 -8.08
N SER A 141 0.08 17.39 -9.18
CA SER A 141 -0.46 17.12 -10.51
C SER A 141 0.01 15.74 -10.97
N GLY A 142 -0.90 14.89 -11.37
CA GLY A 142 -0.61 13.56 -11.85
C GLY A 142 -1.70 12.57 -11.47
N PRO A 143 -1.69 11.35 -12.02
CA PRO A 143 -2.68 10.34 -11.66
C PRO A 143 -2.52 9.94 -10.19
N ALA A 144 -3.64 9.77 -9.50
CA ALA A 144 -3.64 9.22 -8.16
C ALA A 144 -3.13 7.78 -8.20
N PRO A 145 -2.36 7.34 -7.19
CA PRO A 145 -1.99 5.94 -7.09
C PRO A 145 -3.24 5.08 -6.90
N GLY A 146 -3.17 3.82 -7.31
CA GLY A 146 -4.15 2.83 -6.89
C GLY A 146 -4.11 2.68 -5.37
N CYS A 147 -5.12 2.01 -4.81
CA CYS A 147 -5.20 1.85 -3.35
C CYS A 147 -4.20 0.83 -2.77
N CYS A 148 -3.33 0.30 -3.57
CA CYS A 148 -2.22 -0.50 -3.13
C CYS A 148 -0.93 0.15 -3.57
#